data_6b5b48b663f750aaeac7370d690c06a2
#
_entry.id   6b5b48b663f750aaeac7370d690c06a2
#
_cell.length_a   1.000
_cell.length_b   1.000
_cell.length_c   1.000
_cell.angle_alpha   90.00
_cell.angle_beta   90.00
_cell.angle_gamma   90.00
#
_symmetry.space_group_name_H-M   'P 1'
#
loop_
_entity.id
_entity.type
_entity.pdbx_description
1 polymer ?
#
loop_
_entity_poly.entity_id
_entity_poly.type
_entity_poly.pdbx_seq_one_letter_code
_entity_poly.pdbx_strand_id
1 'polypeptide(L)'
;SNRFYPFERKGRSKKGFFQNINIQYSSKAENRAIFSDDLLLKKGMFDNAKSAVQHNIPFQTNFKVLKHLSVSVGGQYSETWTGKTIKFQDFKENVGAVKDTIGGFDRFGVYNYSASVTTKVYGIINFKPKNKVQSIRHTISPSISYSNNPSFEEYYDTYIIDANGNTAEYTRFQGGLYNTPGRNYSSSIGLSIKNVIEAKVKPKDSTETELKKINIFNNLNISTSYNLAAEEFNLSPIRVNGSIDLARGFTVNTGATFDPYALDENNNRINVFNSKNGGGLLRMTSANISTQYQINNDTFKRG
;
A
#
# COMPACT_ATOMS: atom_id res chain seq x y z
N SER A 1 -14.37 1.44 -16.25
CA SER A 1 -15.10 1.14 -15.02
C SER A 1 -16.03 2.31 -14.69
N ASN A 2 -17.33 2.07 -14.69
CA ASN A 2 -18.30 3.09 -14.35
C ASN A 2 -18.35 3.25 -12.82
N ARG A 3 -18.11 4.46 -12.35
CA ARG A 3 -18.28 4.81 -10.93
C ARG A 3 -19.78 4.97 -10.63
N PHE A 4 -20.28 4.21 -9.69
CA PHE A 4 -21.67 4.28 -9.25
C PHE A 4 -21.75 4.98 -7.90
N TYR A 5 -22.62 5.99 -7.80
CA TYR A 5 -22.89 6.76 -6.60
C TYR A 5 -24.35 6.52 -6.15
N PRO A 6 -24.59 5.50 -5.32
CA PRO A 6 -25.97 5.05 -5.00
C PRO A 6 -26.83 6.11 -4.30
N PHE A 7 -26.20 7.07 -3.63
CA PHE A 7 -26.90 8.09 -2.84
C PHE A 7 -26.76 9.50 -3.42
N GLU A 8 -26.37 9.61 -4.69
CA GLU A 8 -26.26 10.93 -5.35
C GLU A 8 -27.63 11.55 -5.56
N ARG A 9 -27.81 12.80 -5.10
CA ARG A 9 -29.01 13.59 -5.35
C ARG A 9 -28.79 14.46 -6.59
N LYS A 10 -29.66 14.35 -7.59
CA LYS A 10 -29.61 15.18 -8.81
C LYS A 10 -29.73 16.67 -8.42
N GLY A 11 -28.86 17.50 -8.98
CA GLY A 11 -28.91 18.97 -8.84
C GLY A 11 -28.32 19.55 -7.55
N ARG A 12 -27.69 18.77 -6.68
CA ARG A 12 -26.99 19.27 -5.49
C ARG A 12 -25.49 18.90 -5.52
N SER A 13 -24.66 19.85 -5.10
CA SER A 13 -23.23 19.60 -4.86
C SER A 13 -23.05 18.43 -3.87
N LYS A 14 -22.18 17.49 -4.16
CA LYS A 14 -21.81 16.35 -3.31
C LYS A 14 -21.19 16.84 -2.00
N LYS A 15 -22.00 17.03 -0.98
CA LYS A 15 -21.60 17.59 0.32
C LYS A 15 -21.98 16.67 1.45
N GLY A 16 -21.34 15.55 1.62
CA GLY A 16 -21.58 14.70 2.79
C GLY A 16 -21.08 13.29 2.61
N PHE A 17 -21.06 12.56 3.70
CA PHE A 17 -20.58 11.20 3.74
C PHE A 17 -21.29 10.29 2.73
N PHE A 18 -22.62 10.21 2.83
CA PHE A 18 -23.40 9.28 2.01
C PHE A 18 -23.38 9.62 0.51
N GLN A 19 -23.45 10.91 0.16
CA GLN A 19 -23.50 11.34 -1.24
C GLN A 19 -22.20 11.12 -2.00
N ASN A 20 -21.08 10.98 -1.28
CA ASN A 20 -19.76 10.73 -1.84
C ASN A 20 -19.40 9.24 -1.85
N ILE A 21 -20.28 8.34 -1.39
CA ILE A 21 -20.03 6.91 -1.47
C ILE A 21 -19.98 6.52 -2.94
N ASN A 22 -18.82 6.02 -3.34
CA ASN A 22 -18.55 5.47 -4.65
C ASN A 22 -18.39 3.96 -4.52
N ILE A 23 -19.12 3.21 -5.31
CA ILE A 23 -19.00 1.75 -5.42
C ILE A 23 -18.64 1.44 -6.87
N GLN A 24 -17.72 0.54 -7.06
CA GLN A 24 -17.36 0.02 -8.37
C GLN A 24 -17.53 -1.49 -8.36
N TYR A 25 -17.82 -2.04 -9.52
CA TYR A 25 -17.84 -3.47 -9.71
C TYR A 25 -16.97 -3.80 -10.92
N SER A 26 -16.14 -4.80 -10.77
CA SER A 26 -15.41 -5.42 -11.87
C SER A 26 -15.39 -6.93 -11.71
N SER A 27 -15.46 -7.65 -12.82
CA SER A 27 -15.25 -9.08 -12.82
C SER A 27 -14.22 -9.48 -13.87
N LYS A 28 -13.45 -10.50 -13.56
CA LYS A 28 -12.47 -11.10 -14.46
C LYS A 28 -12.70 -12.60 -14.47
N ALA A 29 -12.97 -13.16 -15.64
CA ALA A 29 -13.04 -14.59 -15.85
C ALA A 29 -11.76 -15.09 -16.54
N GLU A 30 -11.23 -16.19 -16.07
CA GLU A 30 -10.04 -16.82 -16.65
C GLU A 30 -10.27 -18.34 -16.74
N ASN A 31 -9.87 -18.89 -17.87
CA ASN A 31 -9.80 -20.34 -18.09
C ASN A 31 -8.39 -20.65 -18.60
N ARG A 32 -7.67 -21.54 -17.94
CA ARG A 32 -6.31 -21.94 -18.29
C ARG A 32 -6.21 -23.45 -18.35
N ALA A 33 -5.86 -23.96 -19.52
CA ALA A 33 -5.50 -25.34 -19.74
C ALA A 33 -3.99 -25.44 -20.01
N ILE A 34 -3.31 -26.36 -19.35
CA ILE A 34 -1.91 -26.70 -19.59
C ILE A 34 -1.91 -28.19 -19.93
N PHE A 35 -1.45 -28.53 -21.12
CA PHE A 35 -1.41 -29.88 -21.63
C PHE A 35 -0.16 -30.07 -22.50
N SER A 36 0.24 -31.35 -22.71
CA SER A 36 1.33 -31.67 -23.62
C SER A 36 0.84 -31.67 -25.07
N ASP A 37 1.74 -31.49 -26.02
CA ASP A 37 1.43 -31.38 -27.47
C ASP A 37 0.65 -32.59 -28.01
N ASP A 38 0.90 -33.80 -27.45
CA ASP A 38 0.21 -35.03 -27.83
C ASP A 38 -1.28 -35.05 -27.47
N LEU A 39 -1.72 -34.18 -26.55
CA LEU A 39 -3.12 -34.01 -26.14
C LEU A 39 -3.87 -32.95 -26.94
N LEU A 40 -3.19 -32.21 -27.79
CA LEU A 40 -3.81 -31.14 -28.59
C LEU A 40 -4.97 -31.69 -29.43
N LEU A 41 -6.16 -31.08 -29.24
CA LEU A 41 -7.42 -31.47 -29.89
C LEU A 41 -7.93 -32.91 -29.54
N LYS A 42 -7.38 -33.55 -28.52
CA LYS A 42 -7.85 -34.84 -28.03
C LYS A 42 -8.76 -34.70 -26.80
N LYS A 43 -9.55 -35.76 -26.57
CA LYS A 43 -10.32 -35.90 -25.31
C LYS A 43 -9.33 -35.94 -24.15
N GLY A 44 -9.45 -35.11 -23.17
CA GLY A 44 -8.48 -34.98 -22.08
C GLY A 44 -7.66 -33.69 -22.12
N MET A 45 -7.65 -32.95 -23.22
CA MET A 45 -6.98 -31.65 -23.33
C MET A 45 -7.41 -30.69 -22.21
N PHE A 46 -8.66 -30.76 -21.77
CA PHE A 46 -9.21 -29.90 -20.72
C PHE A 46 -9.31 -30.54 -19.33
N ASP A 47 -8.84 -31.81 -19.17
CA ASP A 47 -8.95 -32.48 -17.86
C ASP A 47 -8.27 -31.74 -16.75
N ASN A 48 -7.15 -31.04 -17.06
CA ASN A 48 -6.43 -30.20 -16.12
C ASN A 48 -6.78 -28.71 -16.22
N ALA A 49 -7.79 -28.34 -17.02
CA ALA A 49 -8.21 -26.95 -17.14
C ALA A 49 -8.69 -26.41 -15.79
N LYS A 50 -8.27 -25.19 -15.48
CA LYS A 50 -8.73 -24.44 -14.32
C LYS A 50 -9.58 -23.28 -14.82
N SER A 51 -10.76 -23.13 -14.26
CA SER A 51 -11.66 -22.02 -14.56
C SER A 51 -11.96 -21.28 -13.27
N ALA A 52 -11.87 -19.96 -13.32
CA ALA A 52 -12.24 -19.15 -12.18
C ALA A 52 -12.78 -17.77 -12.62
N VAL A 53 -13.63 -17.20 -11.79
CA VAL A 53 -14.15 -15.84 -11.94
C VAL A 53 -13.88 -15.10 -10.66
N GLN A 54 -13.27 -13.92 -10.76
CA GLN A 54 -13.05 -13.03 -9.63
C GLN A 54 -13.93 -11.79 -9.77
N HIS A 55 -14.68 -11.49 -8.73
CA HIS A 55 -15.50 -10.31 -8.57
C HIS A 55 -14.82 -9.35 -7.58
N ASN A 56 -14.72 -8.08 -7.93
CA ASN A 56 -14.14 -7.06 -7.06
C ASN A 56 -15.13 -5.91 -6.90
N ILE A 57 -15.38 -5.54 -5.65
CA ILE A 57 -16.31 -4.48 -5.26
C ILE A 57 -15.58 -3.52 -4.33
N PRO A 58 -14.73 -2.62 -4.86
CA PRO A 58 -14.18 -1.55 -4.07
C PRO A 58 -15.27 -0.52 -3.76
N PHE A 59 -15.25 -0.01 -2.53
CA PHE A 59 -16.07 1.12 -2.10
C PHE A 59 -15.20 2.19 -1.46
N GLN A 60 -15.54 3.44 -1.69
CA GLN A 60 -14.82 4.57 -1.12
C GLN A 60 -15.74 5.76 -0.91
N THR A 61 -15.51 6.49 0.17
CA THR A 61 -16.11 7.80 0.40
C THR A 61 -15.07 8.78 0.92
N ASN A 62 -15.18 10.03 0.48
CA ASN A 62 -14.32 11.13 0.91
C ASN A 62 -15.21 12.30 1.32
N PHE A 63 -14.97 12.85 2.49
CA PHE A 63 -15.73 14.00 3.00
C PHE A 63 -14.85 14.88 3.86
N LYS A 64 -15.32 16.11 4.09
CA LYS A 64 -14.62 17.06 4.97
C LYS A 64 -15.35 17.20 6.30
N VAL A 65 -14.57 17.13 7.36
CA VAL A 65 -15.01 17.43 8.73
C VAL A 65 -14.37 18.75 9.15
N LEU A 66 -15.13 19.60 9.84
CA LEU A 66 -14.66 20.91 10.34
C LEU A 66 -13.97 21.77 9.27
N LYS A 67 -14.41 21.65 8.00
CA LYS A 67 -13.88 22.35 6.81
C LYS A 67 -12.42 22.03 6.46
N HIS A 68 -11.60 21.62 7.40
CA HIS A 68 -10.14 21.44 7.22
C HIS A 68 -9.66 20.01 7.27
N LEU A 69 -10.39 19.11 7.90
CA LEU A 69 -10.05 17.70 7.97
C LEU A 69 -10.67 16.94 6.78
N SER A 70 -9.85 16.34 5.96
CA SER A 70 -10.28 15.45 4.90
C SER A 70 -10.26 14.01 5.42
N VAL A 71 -11.42 13.38 5.44
CA VAL A 71 -11.60 12.00 5.87
C VAL A 71 -11.86 11.14 4.65
N SER A 72 -11.14 10.05 4.52
CA SER A 72 -11.34 9.01 3.51
C SER A 72 -11.65 7.70 4.23
N VAL A 73 -12.71 7.03 3.81
CA VAL A 73 -13.05 5.68 4.29
C VAL A 73 -13.28 4.82 3.07
N GLY A 74 -12.71 3.64 3.06
CA GLY A 74 -12.86 2.73 1.95
C GLY A 74 -12.56 1.30 2.34
N GLY A 75 -12.82 0.41 1.40
CA GLY A 75 -12.52 -1.00 1.51
C GLY A 75 -12.80 -1.70 0.20
N GLN A 76 -12.54 -2.97 0.20
CA GLN A 76 -12.75 -3.84 -0.94
C GLN A 76 -13.33 -5.16 -0.48
N TYR A 77 -14.34 -5.63 -1.18
CA TYR A 77 -14.78 -7.02 -1.13
C TYR A 77 -14.38 -7.69 -2.44
N SER A 78 -13.77 -8.86 -2.35
CA SER A 78 -13.44 -9.70 -3.49
C SER A 78 -14.01 -11.08 -3.25
N GLU A 79 -14.70 -11.63 -4.25
CA GLU A 79 -15.19 -13.01 -4.25
C GLU A 79 -14.61 -13.76 -5.45
N THR A 80 -14.06 -14.93 -5.20
CA THR A 80 -13.48 -15.77 -6.23
C THR A 80 -14.29 -17.07 -6.33
N TRP A 81 -14.80 -17.35 -7.51
CA TRP A 81 -15.48 -18.60 -7.87
C TRP A 81 -14.50 -19.48 -8.62
N THR A 82 -14.50 -20.75 -8.32
CA THR A 82 -13.62 -21.71 -8.97
C THR A 82 -14.37 -23.00 -9.31
N GLY A 83 -13.98 -23.63 -10.41
CA GLY A 83 -14.52 -24.93 -10.82
C GLY A 83 -13.74 -26.14 -10.28
N LYS A 84 -12.62 -25.88 -9.60
CA LYS A 84 -11.78 -26.94 -9.02
C LYS A 84 -11.14 -26.46 -7.73
N THR A 85 -11.08 -27.36 -6.75
CA THR A 85 -10.37 -27.19 -5.49
C THR A 85 -9.42 -28.36 -5.26
N ILE A 86 -8.64 -28.31 -4.19
CA ILE A 86 -7.76 -29.39 -3.79
C ILE A 86 -8.12 -29.88 -2.38
N LYS A 87 -7.81 -31.15 -2.11
CA LYS A 87 -7.84 -31.74 -0.77
C LYS A 87 -6.59 -32.56 -0.57
N PHE A 88 -5.92 -32.40 0.55
CA PHE A 88 -4.86 -33.31 0.96
C PHE A 88 -5.44 -34.41 1.84
N GLN A 89 -4.99 -35.64 1.60
CA GLN A 89 -5.20 -36.79 2.48
C GLN A 89 -4.01 -36.92 3.41
N ASP A 90 -4.29 -37.36 4.64
CA ASP A 90 -3.23 -37.63 5.62
C ASP A 90 -2.25 -38.68 5.11
N PHE A 91 -1.02 -38.55 5.62
CA PHE A 91 0.06 -39.49 5.33
C PHE A 91 -0.38 -40.93 5.59
N LYS A 92 -0.08 -41.81 4.62
CA LYS A 92 -0.22 -43.27 4.76
C LYS A 92 1.13 -43.91 4.47
N GLU A 93 1.47 -44.90 5.27
CA GLU A 93 2.69 -45.69 5.06
C GLU A 93 2.73 -46.25 3.64
N ASN A 94 3.86 -46.13 2.95
CA ASN A 94 4.10 -46.53 1.54
C ASN A 94 3.44 -45.65 0.47
N VAL A 95 2.59 -44.68 0.79
CA VAL A 95 1.92 -43.80 -0.19
C VAL A 95 2.34 -42.33 -0.01
N GLY A 96 2.61 -41.94 1.23
CA GLY A 96 2.81 -40.53 1.58
C GLY A 96 1.51 -39.75 1.72
N ALA A 97 1.62 -38.44 1.77
CA ALA A 97 0.47 -37.56 1.71
C ALA A 97 0.08 -37.32 0.23
N VAL A 98 -1.20 -37.50 -0.09
CA VAL A 98 -1.71 -37.42 -1.45
C VAL A 98 -2.55 -36.16 -1.62
N LYS A 99 -2.32 -35.46 -2.73
CA LYS A 99 -3.11 -34.30 -3.14
C LYS A 99 -4.14 -34.71 -4.18
N ASP A 100 -5.41 -34.56 -3.84
CA ASP A 100 -6.52 -34.78 -4.75
C ASP A 100 -7.02 -33.46 -5.36
N THR A 101 -7.46 -33.51 -6.60
CA THR A 101 -8.18 -32.42 -7.24
C THR A 101 -9.67 -32.73 -7.24
N ILE A 102 -10.45 -31.85 -6.64
CA ILE A 102 -11.91 -31.99 -6.55
C ILE A 102 -12.55 -31.07 -7.58
N GLY A 103 -13.27 -31.63 -8.54
CA GLY A 103 -14.07 -30.89 -9.50
C GLY A 103 -15.41 -30.47 -8.88
N GLY A 104 -15.86 -29.28 -9.22
CA GLY A 104 -17.10 -28.72 -8.74
C GLY A 104 -16.98 -27.23 -8.43
N PHE A 105 -18.11 -26.56 -8.33
CA PHE A 105 -18.15 -25.16 -7.98
C PHE A 105 -17.84 -24.97 -6.49
N ASP A 106 -16.89 -24.06 -6.21
CA ASP A 106 -16.63 -23.55 -4.87
C ASP A 106 -16.27 -22.06 -4.93
N ARG A 107 -16.32 -21.37 -3.80
CA ARG A 107 -16.04 -19.94 -3.71
C ARG A 107 -15.44 -19.54 -2.37
N PHE A 108 -14.73 -18.42 -2.38
CA PHE A 108 -14.33 -17.74 -1.17
C PHE A 108 -14.50 -16.22 -1.33
N GLY A 109 -14.83 -15.57 -0.24
CA GLY A 109 -14.92 -14.12 -0.15
C GLY A 109 -13.89 -13.56 0.82
N VAL A 110 -13.21 -12.48 0.44
CA VAL A 110 -12.27 -11.76 1.29
C VAL A 110 -12.58 -10.27 1.28
N TYR A 111 -12.31 -9.60 2.37
CA TYR A 111 -12.51 -8.15 2.46
C TYR A 111 -11.43 -7.47 3.29
N ASN A 112 -11.25 -6.20 3.03
CA ASN A 112 -10.43 -5.30 3.83
C ASN A 112 -11.11 -3.94 3.93
N TYR A 113 -10.73 -3.16 4.93
CA TYR A 113 -11.21 -1.79 5.08
C TYR A 113 -10.14 -0.89 5.68
N SER A 114 -10.25 0.39 5.34
CA SER A 114 -9.32 1.41 5.81
C SER A 114 -10.03 2.75 6.00
N ALA A 115 -9.48 3.55 6.89
CA ALA A 115 -9.88 4.93 7.10
C ALA A 115 -8.65 5.81 7.24
N SER A 116 -8.72 7.05 6.75
CA SER A 116 -7.65 8.01 6.95
C SER A 116 -8.19 9.41 7.17
N VAL A 117 -7.46 10.18 7.96
CA VAL A 117 -7.72 11.59 8.21
C VAL A 117 -6.47 12.36 7.87
N THR A 118 -6.62 13.38 7.04
CA THR A 118 -5.51 14.27 6.66
C THR A 118 -5.95 15.72 6.71
N THR A 119 -5.00 16.60 6.98
CA THR A 119 -5.21 18.04 6.90
C THR A 119 -4.01 18.72 6.25
N LYS A 120 -4.15 20.02 5.96
CA LYS A 120 -3.04 20.84 5.45
C LYS A 120 -2.90 22.08 6.30
N VAL A 121 -1.69 22.30 6.78
CA VAL A 121 -1.31 23.50 7.53
C VAL A 121 -0.30 24.27 6.69
N TYR A 122 -0.46 25.58 6.62
CA TYR A 122 0.38 26.47 5.83
C TYR A 122 1.08 27.47 6.74
N GLY A 123 2.39 27.60 6.58
CA GLY A 123 3.20 28.68 7.13
C GLY A 123 3.79 29.52 5.99
N ILE A 124 3.73 30.82 6.08
CA ILE A 124 4.34 31.75 5.10
C ILE A 124 5.22 32.73 5.85
N ILE A 125 6.49 32.83 5.42
CA ILE A 125 7.46 33.83 5.90
C ILE A 125 7.72 34.76 4.74
N ASN A 126 7.47 36.04 4.92
CA ASN A 126 7.76 37.11 3.95
C ASN A 126 9.05 37.83 4.32
N PHE A 127 9.88 38.11 3.32
CA PHE A 127 11.13 38.82 3.45
C PHE A 127 11.02 40.25 2.91
N LYS A 128 11.98 41.09 3.24
CA LYS A 128 12.04 42.48 2.77
C LYS A 128 12.14 42.53 1.24
N PRO A 129 11.54 43.55 0.58
CA PRO A 129 11.54 43.66 -0.90
C PRO A 129 12.93 43.65 -1.53
N LYS A 130 13.97 44.08 -0.81
CA LYS A 130 15.36 44.05 -1.31
C LYS A 130 15.97 42.66 -1.46
N ASN A 131 15.44 41.68 -0.76
CA ASN A 131 15.99 40.34 -0.77
C ASN A 131 15.66 39.61 -2.08
N LYS A 132 16.53 38.67 -2.51
CA LYS A 132 16.29 37.82 -3.68
C LYS A 132 15.15 36.85 -3.42
N VAL A 133 15.08 36.26 -2.23
CA VAL A 133 13.95 35.44 -1.77
C VAL A 133 12.90 36.38 -1.17
N GLN A 134 11.69 36.37 -1.71
CA GLN A 134 10.61 37.26 -1.27
C GLN A 134 9.70 36.61 -0.24
N SER A 135 9.43 35.30 -0.39
CA SER A 135 8.69 34.55 0.61
C SER A 135 9.05 33.06 0.56
N ILE A 136 8.90 32.38 1.69
CA ILE A 136 8.95 30.93 1.82
C ILE A 136 7.59 30.45 2.31
N ARG A 137 7.00 29.48 1.60
CA ARG A 137 5.79 28.78 2.01
C ARG A 137 6.14 27.36 2.43
N HIS A 138 5.81 27.01 3.67
CA HIS A 138 5.89 25.66 4.18
C HIS A 138 4.48 25.07 4.27
N THR A 139 4.24 23.97 3.58
CA THR A 139 2.99 23.21 3.64
C THR A 139 3.26 21.91 4.38
N ILE A 140 2.57 21.69 5.49
CA ILE A 140 2.62 20.48 6.30
C ILE A 140 1.30 19.72 6.13
N SER A 141 1.38 18.45 5.77
CA SER A 141 0.21 17.60 5.58
C SER A 141 0.32 16.37 6.47
N PRO A 142 -0.08 16.44 7.76
CA PRO A 142 -0.17 15.27 8.62
C PRO A 142 -1.33 14.38 8.20
N SER A 143 -1.13 13.08 8.32
CA SER A 143 -2.12 12.05 8.04
C SER A 143 -2.04 10.93 9.07
N ILE A 144 -3.20 10.48 9.52
CA ILE A 144 -3.37 9.27 10.32
C ILE A 144 -4.24 8.34 9.50
N SER A 145 -3.84 7.07 9.39
CA SER A 145 -4.61 6.04 8.71
C SER A 145 -4.77 4.81 9.59
N TYR A 146 -5.87 4.13 9.41
CA TYR A 146 -6.14 2.82 9.98
C TYR A 146 -6.41 1.85 8.83
N SER A 147 -5.84 0.65 8.88
CA SER A 147 -6.11 -0.42 7.94
C SER A 147 -6.34 -1.73 8.68
N ASN A 148 -7.25 -2.53 8.15
CA ASN A 148 -7.59 -3.83 8.71
C ASN A 148 -7.78 -4.85 7.58
N ASN A 149 -7.11 -5.99 7.69
CA ASN A 149 -7.32 -7.17 6.86
C ASN A 149 -7.66 -8.33 7.82
N PRO A 150 -8.90 -8.80 7.83
CA PRO A 150 -9.29 -9.94 8.66
C PRO A 150 -8.54 -11.21 8.31
N SER A 151 -8.48 -12.13 9.26
CA SER A 151 -8.10 -13.52 9.01
C SER A 151 -9.24 -14.25 8.31
N PHE A 152 -8.90 -15.15 7.40
CA PHE A 152 -9.84 -16.03 6.70
C PHE A 152 -9.45 -17.49 6.93
N GLU A 153 -9.21 -17.84 8.19
CA GLU A 153 -8.80 -19.18 8.62
C GLU A 153 -9.84 -20.26 8.25
N GLU A 154 -11.11 -19.89 8.11
CA GLU A 154 -12.19 -20.79 7.70
C GLU A 154 -11.98 -21.46 6.32
N TYR A 155 -11.05 -20.95 5.53
CA TYR A 155 -10.66 -21.52 4.24
C TYR A 155 -9.43 -22.41 4.31
N TYR A 156 -8.92 -22.67 5.53
CA TYR A 156 -7.71 -23.45 5.75
C TYR A 156 -8.01 -24.73 6.52
N ASP A 157 -7.32 -25.81 6.15
CA ASP A 157 -7.35 -27.10 6.79
C ASP A 157 -5.92 -27.56 7.07
N THR A 158 -5.78 -28.60 7.89
CA THR A 158 -4.51 -29.25 8.21
C THR A 158 -4.54 -30.69 7.75
N TYR A 159 -3.38 -31.26 7.43
CA TYR A 159 -3.21 -32.67 7.11
C TYR A 159 -1.88 -33.18 7.65
N ILE A 160 -1.77 -34.50 7.94
CA ILE A 160 -0.57 -35.15 8.41
C ILE A 160 0.36 -35.38 7.22
N ILE A 161 1.63 -34.97 7.34
CA ILE A 161 2.63 -35.00 6.26
C ILE A 161 3.60 -36.19 6.35
N ASP A 162 3.76 -36.79 7.53
CA ASP A 162 4.74 -37.87 7.77
C ASP A 162 4.27 -38.86 8.86
N ALA A 163 5.06 -39.92 9.02
CA ALA A 163 4.82 -40.97 10.02
C ALA A 163 4.98 -40.49 11.48
N ASN A 164 5.63 -39.34 11.72
CA ASN A 164 5.81 -38.80 13.06
C ASN A 164 4.59 -37.96 13.52
N GLY A 165 3.57 -37.82 12.65
CA GLY A 165 2.37 -37.04 12.95
C GLY A 165 2.55 -35.53 12.75
N ASN A 166 3.62 -35.09 12.09
CA ASN A 166 3.79 -33.69 11.74
C ASN A 166 2.67 -33.24 10.79
N THR A 167 2.16 -32.03 11.01
CA THR A 167 1.07 -31.48 10.21
C THR A 167 1.53 -30.34 9.32
N ALA A 168 0.88 -30.16 8.18
CA ALA A 168 0.99 -28.97 7.36
C ALA A 168 -0.41 -28.39 7.10
N GLU A 169 -0.44 -27.08 6.91
CA GLU A 169 -1.67 -26.37 6.56
C GLU A 169 -1.77 -26.13 5.07
N TYR A 170 -2.98 -26.07 4.60
CA TYR A 170 -3.28 -25.72 3.23
C TYR A 170 -4.65 -25.04 3.12
N THR A 171 -4.86 -24.33 2.04
CA THR A 171 -6.21 -23.91 1.64
C THR A 171 -6.65 -24.72 0.43
N ARG A 172 -7.92 -25.14 0.40
CA ARG A 172 -8.48 -25.86 -0.75
C ARG A 172 -8.46 -25.08 -2.05
N PHE A 173 -8.19 -23.76 -1.99
CA PHE A 173 -8.03 -22.89 -3.16
C PHE A 173 -6.58 -22.75 -3.63
N GLN A 174 -5.63 -23.43 -2.98
CA GLN A 174 -4.20 -23.37 -3.33
C GLN A 174 -3.95 -23.86 -4.75
N GLY A 175 -3.11 -23.10 -5.48
CA GLY A 175 -2.81 -23.41 -6.88
C GLY A 175 -3.94 -23.10 -7.86
N GLY A 176 -4.95 -22.34 -7.45
CA GLY A 176 -5.98 -21.78 -8.32
C GLY A 176 -5.42 -20.69 -9.26
N LEU A 177 -6.30 -20.03 -10.01
CA LEU A 177 -5.95 -18.98 -10.97
C LEU A 177 -5.76 -17.60 -10.30
N TYR A 178 -6.34 -17.39 -9.13
CA TYR A 178 -6.26 -16.17 -8.36
C TYR A 178 -5.62 -16.43 -6.99
N ASN A 179 -5.25 -15.35 -6.31
CA ASN A 179 -4.67 -15.41 -4.98
C ASN A 179 -5.61 -16.11 -3.99
N THR A 180 -5.04 -16.87 -3.09
CA THR A 180 -5.75 -17.54 -2.01
C THR A 180 -6.20 -16.53 -0.93
N PRO A 181 -7.23 -16.87 -0.13
CA PRO A 181 -7.60 -16.06 1.04
C PRO A 181 -6.40 -15.90 1.98
N GLY A 182 -6.24 -14.71 2.55
CA GLY A 182 -5.19 -14.46 3.55
C GLY A 182 -5.56 -15.10 4.89
N ARG A 183 -4.63 -15.88 5.49
CA ARG A 183 -4.86 -16.47 6.79
C ARG A 183 -4.61 -15.49 7.93
N ASN A 184 -3.56 -14.68 7.81
CA ASN A 184 -3.10 -13.85 8.90
C ASN A 184 -3.95 -12.58 9.05
N TYR A 185 -4.43 -12.36 10.27
CA TYR A 185 -5.00 -11.08 10.66
C TYR A 185 -3.92 -9.98 10.61
N SER A 186 -4.24 -8.84 10.03
CA SER A 186 -3.38 -7.66 10.11
C SER A 186 -4.20 -6.39 10.37
N SER A 187 -3.72 -5.59 11.30
CA SER A 187 -4.33 -4.32 11.65
C SER A 187 -3.25 -3.31 12.02
N SER A 188 -3.32 -2.11 11.48
CA SER A 188 -2.29 -1.10 11.73
C SER A 188 -2.82 0.32 11.72
N ILE A 189 -2.15 1.18 12.50
CA ILE A 189 -2.30 2.62 12.46
C ILE A 189 -1.05 3.20 11.80
N GLY A 190 -1.24 3.88 10.67
CA GLY A 190 -0.18 4.60 9.96
C GLY A 190 -0.15 6.07 10.35
N LEU A 191 1.03 6.62 10.53
CA LEU A 191 1.30 8.03 10.76
C LEU A 191 2.21 8.56 9.65
N SER A 192 1.87 9.69 9.06
CA SER A 192 2.68 10.31 8.01
C SER A 192 2.60 11.82 8.09
N ILE A 193 3.73 12.49 7.88
CA ILE A 193 3.83 13.95 7.81
C ILE A 193 4.56 14.29 6.52
N LYS A 194 3.81 14.78 5.54
CA LYS A 194 4.38 15.27 4.29
C LYS A 194 4.63 16.76 4.37
N ASN A 195 5.83 17.18 4.02
CA ASN A 195 6.26 18.56 3.99
C ASN A 195 6.63 18.98 2.57
N VAL A 196 6.18 20.16 2.15
CA VAL A 196 6.56 20.82 0.90
C VAL A 196 7.03 22.22 1.23
N ILE A 197 8.23 22.58 0.79
CA ILE A 197 8.82 23.93 1.02
C ILE A 197 9.06 24.56 -0.33
N GLU A 198 8.42 25.71 -0.54
CA GLU A 198 8.49 26.51 -1.77
C GLU A 198 8.97 27.90 -1.47
N ALA A 199 9.78 28.49 -2.35
CA ALA A 199 10.17 29.88 -2.26
C ALA A 199 9.70 30.66 -3.49
N LYS A 200 9.33 31.92 -3.27
CA LYS A 200 9.18 32.91 -4.33
C LYS A 200 10.46 33.75 -4.39
N VAL A 201 11.10 33.77 -5.55
CA VAL A 201 12.35 34.49 -5.79
C VAL A 201 12.20 35.51 -6.88
N LYS A 202 12.95 36.59 -6.82
CA LYS A 202 13.07 37.57 -7.89
C LYS A 202 13.69 36.92 -9.13
N PRO A 203 13.20 37.19 -10.33
CA PRO A 203 13.84 36.74 -11.57
C PRO A 203 15.27 37.27 -11.68
N LYS A 204 16.11 36.59 -12.42
CA LYS A 204 17.48 37.08 -12.71
C LYS A 204 17.45 38.23 -13.70
N ASP A 205 16.48 38.24 -14.59
CA ASP A 205 16.31 39.28 -15.59
C ASP A 205 15.49 40.43 -15.02
N SER A 206 16.02 41.63 -15.09
CA SER A 206 15.38 42.87 -14.59
C SER A 206 14.15 43.29 -15.39
N THR A 207 13.92 42.70 -16.57
CA THR A 207 12.75 42.94 -17.40
C THR A 207 11.51 42.12 -16.97
N GLU A 208 11.71 41.01 -16.24
CA GLU A 208 10.63 40.21 -15.69
C GLU A 208 10.22 40.78 -14.31
N THR A 209 8.94 41.10 -14.16
CA THR A 209 8.35 41.60 -12.91
C THR A 209 7.73 40.50 -12.06
N GLU A 210 7.42 39.34 -12.63
CA GLU A 210 6.78 38.26 -11.93
C GLU A 210 7.76 37.44 -11.07
N LEU A 211 7.38 37.19 -9.83
CA LEU A 211 8.17 36.36 -8.90
C LEU A 211 8.17 34.91 -9.36
N LYS A 212 9.35 34.32 -9.50
CA LYS A 212 9.52 32.92 -9.87
C LYS A 212 9.35 32.02 -8.64
N LYS A 213 8.49 31.00 -8.81
CA LYS A 213 8.31 29.97 -7.78
C LYS A 213 9.37 28.87 -7.99
N ILE A 214 10.09 28.55 -6.91
CA ILE A 214 11.03 27.42 -6.86
C ILE A 214 10.64 26.50 -5.71
N ASN A 215 10.76 25.20 -5.91
CA ASN A 215 10.61 24.22 -4.87
C ASN A 215 11.96 24.01 -4.18
N ILE A 216 12.01 24.19 -2.85
CA ILE A 216 13.20 23.86 -2.05
C ILE A 216 13.17 22.38 -1.71
N PHE A 217 12.00 21.90 -1.22
CA PHE A 217 11.70 20.50 -1.05
C PHE A 217 10.39 20.18 -1.73
N ASN A 218 10.43 19.33 -2.76
CA ASN A 218 9.21 18.86 -3.43
C ASN A 218 8.41 17.92 -2.54
N ASN A 219 9.11 17.13 -1.76
CA ASN A 219 8.52 16.13 -0.89
C ASN A 219 9.54 15.77 0.20
N LEU A 220 9.22 16.08 1.44
CA LEU A 220 9.90 15.52 2.60
C LEU A 220 8.84 14.80 3.44
N ASN A 221 8.86 13.48 3.38
CA ASN A 221 7.88 12.64 4.06
C ASN A 221 8.52 11.89 5.23
N ILE A 222 7.89 11.98 6.39
CA ILE A 222 8.23 11.22 7.59
C ILE A 222 7.07 10.29 7.86
N SER A 223 7.32 8.99 7.95
CA SER A 223 6.25 8.00 8.15
C SER A 223 6.67 6.85 9.04
N THR A 224 5.70 6.34 9.77
CA THR A 224 5.81 5.12 10.57
C THR A 224 4.43 4.47 10.67
N SER A 225 4.37 3.25 11.20
CA SER A 225 3.12 2.57 11.52
C SER A 225 3.22 1.81 12.82
N TYR A 226 2.09 1.67 13.49
CA TYR A 226 1.94 0.84 14.67
C TYR A 226 1.09 -0.38 14.30
N ASN A 227 1.66 -1.58 14.41
CA ASN A 227 0.98 -2.84 14.15
C ASN A 227 0.18 -3.24 15.39
N LEU A 228 -1.15 -3.28 15.26
CA LEU A 228 -2.07 -3.65 16.33
C LEU A 228 -2.21 -5.17 16.50
N ALA A 229 -1.84 -5.92 15.46
CA ALA A 229 -1.94 -7.38 15.43
C ALA A 229 -0.65 -8.07 15.92
N ALA A 230 0.47 -7.34 16.02
CA ALA A 230 1.73 -7.92 16.49
C ALA A 230 1.79 -7.98 18.01
N GLU A 231 2.35 -9.05 18.54
CA GLU A 231 2.64 -9.18 19.98
C GLU A 231 3.89 -8.42 20.37
N GLU A 232 4.87 -8.34 19.45
CA GLU A 232 6.15 -7.68 19.66
C GLU A 232 6.47 -6.74 18.47
N PHE A 233 7.38 -5.79 18.70
CA PHE A 233 7.86 -4.85 17.69
C PHE A 233 6.73 -4.08 16.99
N ASN A 234 5.70 -3.69 17.75
CA ASN A 234 4.50 -3.04 17.22
C ASN A 234 4.80 -1.75 16.45
N LEU A 235 5.79 -0.95 16.88
CA LEU A 235 6.17 0.28 16.19
C LEU A 235 7.16 -0.03 15.06
N SER A 236 6.75 0.26 13.83
CA SER A 236 7.63 0.12 12.65
C SER A 236 8.76 1.15 12.66
N PRO A 237 9.88 0.87 12.00
CA PRO A 237 10.92 1.89 11.81
C PRO A 237 10.36 3.16 11.16
N ILE A 238 10.86 4.30 11.61
CA ILE A 238 10.51 5.60 11.07
C ILE A 238 11.30 5.80 9.78
N ARG A 239 10.59 6.09 8.69
CA ARG A 239 11.17 6.37 7.38
C ARG A 239 11.08 7.85 7.07
N VAL A 240 12.19 8.41 6.64
CA VAL A 240 12.30 9.79 6.17
C VAL A 240 12.73 9.72 4.70
N ASN A 241 11.91 10.27 3.81
CA ASN A 241 12.24 10.32 2.38
C ASN A 241 12.09 11.76 1.90
N GLY A 242 13.05 12.22 1.14
CA GLY A 242 13.07 13.59 0.62
C GLY A 242 13.44 13.64 -0.86
N SER A 243 12.91 14.65 -1.56
CA SER A 243 13.25 14.95 -2.95
C SER A 243 13.42 16.45 -3.14
N ILE A 244 14.53 16.83 -3.76
CA ILE A 244 14.94 18.22 -4.01
C ILE A 244 15.27 18.34 -5.49
N ASP A 245 14.67 19.33 -6.18
CA ASP A 245 15.09 19.72 -7.53
C ASP A 245 16.13 20.85 -7.44
N LEU A 246 17.39 20.51 -7.65
CA LEU A 246 18.50 21.47 -7.59
C LEU A 246 18.61 22.33 -8.86
N ALA A 247 18.26 21.78 -10.02
CA ALA A 247 18.28 22.48 -11.30
C ALA A 247 17.26 21.85 -12.26
N ARG A 248 17.04 22.46 -13.43
CA ARG A 248 16.19 21.85 -14.47
C ARG A 248 16.68 20.44 -14.78
N GLY A 249 15.81 19.44 -14.59
CA GLY A 249 16.10 18.03 -14.88
C GLY A 249 17.02 17.35 -13.88
N PHE A 250 17.52 18.03 -12.83
CA PHE A 250 18.40 17.43 -11.83
C PHE A 250 17.70 17.33 -10.48
N THR A 251 17.36 16.11 -10.12
CA THR A 251 16.66 15.78 -8.86
C THR A 251 17.58 14.96 -7.97
N VAL A 252 17.62 15.30 -6.68
CA VAL A 252 18.28 14.53 -5.63
C VAL A 252 17.20 13.91 -4.75
N ASN A 253 17.25 12.59 -4.59
CA ASN A 253 16.40 11.87 -3.67
C ASN A 253 17.24 11.36 -2.50
N THR A 254 16.71 11.46 -1.30
CA THR A 254 17.35 10.97 -0.08
C THR A 254 16.36 10.18 0.76
N GLY A 255 16.85 9.14 1.41
CA GLY A 255 16.08 8.32 2.32
C GLY A 255 16.89 7.96 3.55
N ALA A 256 16.24 7.86 4.69
CA ALA A 256 16.81 7.34 5.91
C ALA A 256 15.76 6.52 6.68
N THR A 257 16.22 5.47 7.34
CA THR A 257 15.39 4.61 8.19
C THR A 257 15.94 4.62 9.60
N PHE A 258 15.07 4.83 10.57
CA PHE A 258 15.40 4.90 11.97
C PHE A 258 14.59 3.86 12.74
N ASP A 259 15.26 2.98 13.46
CA ASP A 259 14.63 1.96 14.30
C ASP A 259 14.47 2.50 15.73
N PRO A 260 13.28 2.43 16.32
CA PRO A 260 13.03 2.81 17.71
C PRO A 260 13.53 1.77 18.72
N TYR A 261 13.86 0.55 18.30
CA TYR A 261 14.22 -0.55 19.17
C TYR A 261 15.74 -0.71 19.33
N ALA A 262 16.13 -1.22 20.48
CA ALA A 262 17.52 -1.49 20.85
C ALA A 262 18.05 -2.78 20.18
N LEU A 263 19.36 -2.98 20.32
CA LEU A 263 20.05 -4.22 20.03
C LEU A 263 20.56 -4.86 21.31
N ASP A 264 20.64 -6.19 21.32
CA ASP A 264 21.36 -6.96 22.34
C ASP A 264 22.89 -6.93 22.10
N GLU A 265 23.63 -7.63 22.94
CA GLU A 265 25.09 -7.76 22.85
C GLU A 265 25.55 -8.45 21.55
N ASN A 266 24.66 -9.23 20.91
CA ASN A 266 24.91 -9.95 19.65
C ASN A 266 24.45 -9.16 18.41
N ASN A 267 24.05 -7.90 18.57
CA ASN A 267 23.45 -7.05 17.55
C ASN A 267 22.10 -7.54 17.01
N ASN A 268 21.36 -8.36 17.75
CA ASN A 268 19.99 -8.70 17.41
C ASN A 268 19.03 -7.65 17.96
N ARG A 269 18.00 -7.37 17.17
CA ARG A 269 16.94 -6.44 17.56
C ARG A 269 16.11 -7.04 18.71
N ILE A 270 15.93 -6.28 19.79
CA ILE A 270 15.14 -6.68 20.97
C ILE A 270 13.91 -5.78 21.13
N ASN A 271 12.84 -6.32 21.71
CA ASN A 271 11.57 -5.61 21.90
C ASN A 271 11.62 -4.61 23.08
N VAL A 272 12.68 -3.82 23.13
CA VAL A 272 12.90 -2.74 24.10
C VAL A 272 13.24 -1.46 23.33
N PHE A 273 12.60 -0.33 23.66
CA PHE A 273 12.95 0.94 23.01
C PHE A 273 14.40 1.34 23.29
N ASN A 274 15.09 1.80 22.26
CA ASN A 274 16.50 2.20 22.33
C ASN A 274 16.76 3.26 23.44
N SER A 275 15.82 4.18 23.63
CA SER A 275 15.89 5.17 24.72
C SER A 275 15.79 4.59 26.12
N LYS A 276 15.19 3.39 26.29
CA LYS A 276 15.13 2.68 27.58
C LYS A 276 16.35 1.80 27.82
N ASN A 277 17.13 1.53 26.78
CA ASN A 277 18.35 0.72 26.84
C ASN A 277 19.63 1.57 26.84
N GLY A 278 19.57 2.81 27.29
CA GLY A 278 20.73 3.71 27.38
C GLY A 278 21.15 4.37 26.06
N GLY A 279 20.42 4.14 24.98
CA GLY A 279 20.67 4.76 23.67
C GLY A 279 19.86 6.04 23.42
N GLY A 280 19.96 6.59 22.20
CA GLY A 280 19.13 7.70 21.75
C GLY A 280 17.67 7.31 21.50
N LEU A 281 16.83 8.27 21.14
CA LEU A 281 15.41 8.00 20.81
C LEU A 281 15.25 7.00 19.65
N LEU A 282 16.14 7.11 18.67
CA LEU A 282 16.11 6.32 17.43
C LEU A 282 17.52 5.92 17.05
N ARG A 283 17.65 4.81 16.38
CA ARG A 283 18.90 4.28 15.82
C ARG A 283 18.80 4.26 14.29
N MET A 284 19.67 5.02 13.62
CA MET A 284 19.69 4.99 12.16
C MET A 284 20.20 3.63 11.66
N THR A 285 19.40 2.97 10.82
CA THR A 285 19.71 1.64 10.26
C THR A 285 20.13 1.70 8.81
N SER A 286 19.65 2.68 8.08
CA SER A 286 20.05 2.90 6.69
C SER A 286 19.91 4.36 6.31
N ALA A 287 20.75 4.79 5.37
CA ALA A 287 20.60 6.05 4.68
C ALA A 287 21.02 5.85 3.22
N ASN A 288 20.33 6.51 2.31
CA ASN A 288 20.66 6.49 0.90
C ASN A 288 20.48 7.87 0.28
N ILE A 289 21.27 8.14 -0.74
CA ILE A 289 21.11 9.30 -1.60
C ILE A 289 21.24 8.86 -3.05
N SER A 290 20.37 9.36 -3.89
CA SER A 290 20.44 9.11 -5.33
C SER A 290 20.19 10.38 -6.11
N THR A 291 20.81 10.47 -7.28
CA THR A 291 20.64 11.62 -8.17
C THR A 291 20.07 11.14 -9.49
N GLN A 292 19.18 11.90 -10.06
CA GLN A 292 18.62 11.68 -11.38
C GLN A 292 18.77 12.94 -12.22
N TYR A 293 19.29 12.79 -13.43
CA TYR A 293 19.32 13.86 -14.41
C TYR A 293 18.52 13.46 -15.64
N GLN A 294 17.52 14.24 -15.96
CA GLN A 294 16.67 14.04 -17.12
C GLN A 294 17.03 15.04 -18.22
N ILE A 295 17.48 14.52 -19.37
CA ILE A 295 17.79 15.30 -20.56
C ILE A 295 16.59 15.21 -21.50
N ASN A 296 16.02 16.36 -21.87
CA ASN A 296 14.97 16.46 -22.88
C ASN A 296 15.24 17.68 -23.78
N ASN A 297 14.44 17.85 -24.84
CA ASN A 297 14.61 18.96 -25.78
C ASN A 297 14.55 20.35 -25.13
N ASP A 298 13.83 20.49 -24.01
CA ASP A 298 13.73 21.76 -23.27
C ASP A 298 14.97 22.05 -22.43
N THR A 299 15.80 21.02 -22.16
CA THR A 299 17.09 21.18 -21.48
C THR A 299 18.09 21.97 -22.34
N PHE A 300 17.96 21.87 -23.68
CA PHE A 300 18.83 22.51 -24.64
C PHE A 300 18.29 23.83 -25.21
N LYS A 301 17.01 24.13 -24.99
CA LYS A 301 16.47 25.45 -25.34
C LYS A 301 16.98 26.49 -24.35
N ARG A 302 18.09 27.14 -24.71
CA ARG A 302 18.52 28.37 -24.07
C ARG A 302 17.49 29.45 -24.42
N GLY A 303 16.75 29.93 -23.44
CA GLY A 303 16.07 31.19 -23.54
C GLY A 303 17.05 32.32 -23.40
#